data_9e2cbcb515654d82c7ee3f5091cb7354
#
_entry.id   9e2cbcb515654d82c7ee3f5091cb7354
#
_cell.length_a   1.000
_cell.length_b   1.000
_cell.length_c   1.000
_cell.angle_alpha   90.00
_cell.angle_beta   90.00
_cell.angle_gamma   90.00
#
_symmetry.space_group_name_H-M   'P 1'
#
loop_
_entity.id
_entity.type
_entity.pdbx_description
1 polymer ?
#
loop_
_entity_poly.entity_id
_entity_poly.type
_entity_poly.pdbx_seq_one_letter_code
_entity_poly.pdbx_strand_id
1 'polypeptide(L)'
;MNLTALLRRLRRARSGVAMTEFALGAPILLTAGLWGAEMANYALINMKVSQLAEHIADNGSRIGDAGTLQNRKIYESDINDIMYGAQMQAGGGMDLFENGRVFVSSVEVDADGNQYIHWQRCRGAKNVPSGYGVAGSKLGTVGIGPAGQEVSAQPDDAVIF
;
A
#
# COMPACT_ATOMS: atom_id res chain seq x y z
N MET A 1 -28.24 -11.41 63.37
CA MET A 1 -28.31 -10.66 62.09
C MET A 1 -29.52 -11.17 61.34
N ASN A 2 -30.61 -10.36 61.21
CA ASN A 2 -31.90 -10.84 60.69
C ASN A 2 -31.84 -11.03 59.18
N LEU A 3 -31.97 -12.23 58.70
CA LEU A 3 -31.99 -12.63 57.27
C LEU A 3 -32.96 -11.80 56.43
N THR A 4 -34.12 -11.49 57.02
CA THR A 4 -35.16 -10.64 56.38
C THR A 4 -34.70 -9.19 56.13
N ALA A 5 -33.88 -8.64 57.02
CA ALA A 5 -33.32 -7.29 56.85
C ALA A 5 -32.23 -7.27 55.77
N LEU A 6 -31.47 -8.35 55.64
CA LEU A 6 -30.45 -8.51 54.58
C LEU A 6 -31.09 -8.63 53.20
N LEU A 7 -32.14 -9.47 53.08
CA LEU A 7 -32.90 -9.64 51.85
C LEU A 7 -33.58 -8.34 51.39
N ARG A 8 -34.09 -7.54 52.35
CA ARG A 8 -34.69 -6.23 52.03
C ARG A 8 -33.67 -5.19 51.57
N ARG A 9 -32.42 -5.23 52.11
CA ARG A 9 -31.31 -4.40 51.63
C ARG A 9 -30.82 -4.79 50.23
N LEU A 10 -30.68 -6.09 49.97
CA LEU A 10 -30.34 -6.61 48.64
C LEU A 10 -31.38 -6.21 47.58
N ARG A 11 -32.66 -6.29 47.91
CA ARG A 11 -33.77 -5.92 46.99
C ARG A 11 -33.85 -4.42 46.69
N ARG A 12 -33.26 -3.57 47.56
CA ARG A 12 -33.17 -2.11 47.37
C ARG A 12 -31.84 -1.62 46.81
N ALA A 13 -30.86 -2.50 46.71
CA ALA A 13 -29.53 -2.16 46.21
C ALA A 13 -29.58 -2.01 44.67
N ARG A 14 -29.64 -0.79 44.20
CA ARG A 14 -29.60 -0.47 42.73
C ARG A 14 -28.18 -0.45 42.15
N SER A 15 -27.15 -0.42 43.02
CA SER A 15 -25.75 -0.44 42.58
C SER A 15 -25.35 -1.70 41.81
N GLY A 16 -26.01 -2.84 42.09
CA GLY A 16 -25.81 -4.08 41.34
C GLY A 16 -26.29 -4.02 39.89
N VAL A 17 -27.38 -3.29 39.64
CA VAL A 17 -27.93 -3.11 38.29
C VAL A 17 -26.97 -2.30 37.40
N ALA A 18 -26.42 -1.20 37.92
CA ALA A 18 -25.45 -0.40 37.20
C ALA A 18 -24.15 -1.18 36.86
N MET A 19 -23.73 -2.07 37.78
CA MET A 19 -22.58 -2.96 37.55
C MET A 19 -22.86 -3.97 36.42
N THR A 20 -24.05 -4.55 36.37
CA THR A 20 -24.43 -5.48 35.29
C THR A 20 -24.60 -4.79 33.96
N GLU A 21 -25.19 -3.59 33.94
CA GLU A 21 -25.30 -2.74 32.74
C GLU A 21 -23.92 -2.38 32.20
N PHE A 22 -23.00 -1.95 33.08
CA PHE A 22 -21.61 -1.67 32.69
C PHE A 22 -20.91 -2.93 32.19
N ALA A 23 -21.04 -4.07 32.88
CA ALA A 23 -20.41 -5.32 32.48
C ALA A 23 -20.89 -5.85 31.11
N LEU A 24 -22.13 -5.54 30.75
CA LEU A 24 -22.69 -5.88 29.42
C LEU A 24 -22.30 -4.84 28.36
N GLY A 25 -22.26 -3.57 28.71
CA GLY A 25 -21.96 -2.49 27.77
C GLY A 25 -20.46 -2.36 27.47
N ALA A 26 -19.60 -2.54 28.46
CA ALA A 26 -18.17 -2.36 28.32
C ALA A 26 -17.52 -3.26 27.24
N PRO A 27 -17.81 -4.56 27.11
CA PRO A 27 -17.25 -5.39 26.03
C PRO A 27 -17.65 -4.90 24.64
N ILE A 28 -18.88 -4.44 24.46
CA ILE A 28 -19.38 -3.93 23.19
C ILE A 28 -18.64 -2.64 22.82
N LEU A 29 -18.51 -1.72 23.77
CA LEU A 29 -17.79 -0.45 23.54
C LEU A 29 -16.30 -0.68 23.26
N LEU A 30 -15.68 -1.59 24.00
CA LEU A 30 -14.26 -1.95 23.78
C LEU A 30 -14.06 -2.61 22.41
N THR A 31 -14.92 -3.54 22.04
CA THR A 31 -14.84 -4.20 20.73
C THR A 31 -15.03 -3.20 19.59
N ALA A 32 -16.03 -2.33 19.69
CA ALA A 32 -16.28 -1.30 18.69
C ALA A 32 -15.12 -0.29 18.60
N GLY A 33 -14.55 0.11 19.75
CA GLY A 33 -13.43 1.03 19.81
C GLY A 33 -12.15 0.43 19.21
N LEU A 34 -11.83 -0.82 19.55
CA LEU A 34 -10.66 -1.52 19.01
C LEU A 34 -10.82 -1.77 17.50
N TRP A 35 -12.01 -2.16 17.04
CA TRP A 35 -12.27 -2.33 15.62
C TRP A 35 -12.16 -1.01 14.85
N GLY A 36 -12.69 0.07 15.40
CA GLY A 36 -12.53 1.41 14.82
C GLY A 36 -11.07 1.83 14.70
N ALA A 37 -10.25 1.56 15.72
CA ALA A 37 -8.81 1.83 15.70
C ALA A 37 -8.09 0.99 14.62
N GLU A 38 -8.45 -0.29 14.46
CA GLU A 38 -7.87 -1.16 13.45
C GLU A 38 -8.23 -0.69 12.02
N MET A 39 -9.49 -0.29 11.80
CA MET A 39 -9.92 0.27 10.50
C MET A 39 -9.20 1.58 10.17
N ALA A 40 -8.99 2.45 11.16
CA ALA A 40 -8.23 3.67 10.98
C ALA A 40 -6.77 3.38 10.63
N ASN A 41 -6.13 2.44 11.32
CA ASN A 41 -4.76 2.01 11.04
C ASN A 41 -4.65 1.43 9.62
N TYR A 42 -5.58 0.58 9.22
CA TYR A 42 -5.65 0.03 7.86
C TYR A 42 -5.75 1.12 6.80
N ALA A 43 -6.62 2.12 7.01
CA ALA A 43 -6.76 3.25 6.08
C ALA A 43 -5.47 4.07 5.96
N LEU A 44 -4.79 4.33 7.08
CA LEU A 44 -3.52 5.06 7.11
C LEU A 44 -2.41 4.31 6.36
N ILE A 45 -2.32 2.98 6.53
CA ILE A 45 -1.34 2.15 5.81
C ILE A 45 -1.61 2.19 4.31
N ASN A 46 -2.87 2.04 3.87
CA ASN A 46 -3.23 2.12 2.45
C ASN A 46 -2.87 3.48 1.85
N MET A 47 -3.18 4.56 2.56
CA MET A 47 -2.82 5.92 2.11
C MET A 47 -1.30 6.10 1.99
N LYS A 48 -0.54 5.59 2.95
CA LYS A 48 0.93 5.61 2.93
C LYS A 48 1.50 4.84 1.75
N VAL A 49 0.96 3.64 1.46
CA VAL A 49 1.38 2.82 0.31
C VAL A 49 1.11 3.55 -1.00
N SER A 50 -0.07 4.16 -1.16
CA SER A 50 -0.41 4.93 -2.36
C SER A 50 0.52 6.13 -2.56
N GLN A 51 0.75 6.93 -1.51
CA GLN A 51 1.68 8.05 -1.56
C GLN A 51 3.10 7.61 -1.92
N LEU A 52 3.54 6.48 -1.34
CA LEU A 52 4.86 5.94 -1.62
C LEU A 52 5.00 5.50 -3.08
N ALA A 53 3.97 4.85 -3.63
CA ALA A 53 3.93 4.46 -5.04
C ALA A 53 3.98 5.68 -5.97
N GLU A 54 3.22 6.74 -5.68
CA GLU A 54 3.27 8.01 -6.42
C GLU A 54 4.67 8.64 -6.38
N HIS A 55 5.32 8.67 -5.22
CA HIS A 55 6.67 9.21 -5.08
C HIS A 55 7.70 8.39 -5.85
N ILE A 56 7.60 7.07 -5.83
CA ILE A 56 8.49 6.18 -6.58
C ILE A 56 8.30 6.43 -8.09
N ALA A 57 7.05 6.53 -8.55
CA ALA A 57 6.74 6.79 -9.96
C ALA A 57 7.23 8.18 -10.41
N ASP A 58 6.99 9.24 -9.61
CA ASP A 58 7.45 10.59 -9.93
C ASP A 58 8.98 10.66 -9.98
N ASN A 59 9.68 10.10 -9.00
CA ASN A 59 11.14 10.02 -9.02
C ASN A 59 11.63 9.16 -10.19
N GLY A 60 10.98 8.02 -10.45
CA GLY A 60 11.28 7.11 -11.56
C GLY A 60 11.17 7.80 -12.92
N SER A 61 10.18 8.64 -13.10
CA SER A 61 9.98 9.38 -14.36
C SER A 61 11.08 10.40 -14.65
N ARG A 62 11.84 10.79 -13.62
CA ARG A 62 12.91 11.82 -13.71
C ARG A 62 14.32 11.24 -13.74
N ILE A 63 14.50 9.92 -13.54
CA ILE A 63 15.83 9.31 -13.52
C ILE A 63 16.45 9.27 -14.91
N GLY A 64 17.79 9.22 -14.92
CA GLY A 64 18.61 9.10 -16.09
C GLY A 64 19.13 10.42 -16.65
N ASP A 65 20.26 10.33 -17.30
CA ASP A 65 20.92 11.48 -17.91
C ASP A 65 20.17 11.92 -19.19
N ALA A 66 19.60 13.12 -19.16
CA ALA A 66 19.01 13.75 -20.33
C ALA A 66 20.07 14.47 -21.17
N GLY A 67 20.68 13.75 -22.11
CA GLY A 67 21.45 14.38 -23.18
C GLY A 67 20.49 14.97 -24.22
N THR A 68 20.79 16.20 -24.72
CA THR A 68 19.97 16.91 -25.71
C THR A 68 19.85 16.20 -27.08
N LEU A 69 20.59 15.11 -27.29
CA LEU A 69 20.68 14.39 -28.58
C LEU A 69 20.71 12.85 -28.43
N GLN A 70 20.49 12.31 -27.26
CA GLN A 70 20.52 10.85 -27.02
C GLN A 70 19.34 10.40 -26.19
N ASN A 71 18.90 9.15 -26.38
CA ASN A 71 17.96 8.47 -25.52
C ASN A 71 18.45 8.51 -24.08
N ARG A 72 17.54 8.76 -23.14
CA ARG A 72 17.82 8.83 -21.72
C ARG A 72 18.46 7.52 -21.25
N LYS A 73 19.65 7.61 -20.66
CA LYS A 73 20.31 6.44 -20.06
C LYS A 73 19.94 6.31 -18.59
N ILE A 74 19.44 5.16 -18.21
CA ILE A 74 19.07 4.81 -16.83
C ILE A 74 20.09 3.79 -16.33
N TYR A 75 20.68 4.05 -15.19
CA TYR A 75 21.65 3.16 -14.56
C TYR A 75 21.00 2.38 -13.42
N GLU A 76 21.51 1.20 -13.12
CA GLU A 76 21.02 0.39 -11.97
C GLU A 76 21.23 1.13 -10.63
N SER A 77 22.22 2.03 -10.52
CA SER A 77 22.38 2.92 -9.37
C SER A 77 21.15 3.79 -9.15
N ASP A 78 20.62 4.40 -10.21
CA ASP A 78 19.50 5.31 -10.12
C ASP A 78 18.23 4.58 -9.61
N ILE A 79 18.01 3.35 -10.11
CA ILE A 79 16.89 2.50 -9.66
C ILE A 79 17.08 2.09 -8.20
N ASN A 80 18.31 1.75 -7.79
CA ASN A 80 18.60 1.41 -6.41
C ASN A 80 18.40 2.60 -5.47
N ASP A 81 18.77 3.82 -5.90
CA ASP A 81 18.59 5.04 -5.13
C ASP A 81 17.10 5.36 -4.92
N ILE A 82 16.26 5.17 -5.95
CA ILE A 82 14.80 5.30 -5.82
C ILE A 82 14.26 4.29 -4.81
N MET A 83 14.66 3.02 -4.92
CA MET A 83 14.20 1.98 -3.99
C MET A 83 14.68 2.26 -2.56
N TYR A 84 15.89 2.74 -2.38
CA TYR A 84 16.40 3.14 -1.07
C TYR A 84 15.64 4.35 -0.52
N GLY A 85 15.39 5.35 -1.35
CA GLY A 85 14.57 6.51 -1.01
C GLY A 85 13.17 6.10 -0.57
N ALA A 86 12.54 5.14 -1.26
CA ALA A 86 11.25 4.57 -0.90
C ALA A 86 11.26 3.92 0.50
N GLN A 87 12.31 3.16 0.83
CA GLN A 87 12.48 2.57 2.15
C GLN A 87 12.60 3.63 3.25
N MET A 88 13.37 4.69 2.98
CA MET A 88 13.53 5.79 3.94
C MET A 88 12.21 6.53 4.17
N GLN A 89 11.42 6.77 3.11
CA GLN A 89 10.11 7.41 3.21
C GLN A 89 9.07 6.54 3.92
N ALA A 90 9.10 5.22 3.70
CA ALA A 90 8.21 4.28 4.38
C ALA A 90 8.38 4.34 5.91
N GLY A 91 9.60 4.65 6.36
CA GLY A 91 9.95 4.72 7.77
C GLY A 91 9.99 3.35 8.45
N GLY A 92 10.57 3.30 9.65
CA GLY A 92 10.80 2.05 10.38
C GLY A 92 9.53 1.28 10.81
N GLY A 93 8.35 1.90 10.75
CA GLY A 93 7.11 1.24 11.14
C GLY A 93 6.45 0.40 10.04
N MET A 94 6.87 0.55 8.78
CA MET A 94 6.28 -0.20 7.66
C MET A 94 7.13 -1.39 7.22
N ASP A 95 8.46 -1.34 7.43
CA ASP A 95 9.43 -2.36 6.95
C ASP A 95 9.12 -2.79 5.50
N LEU A 96 9.16 -1.80 4.59
CA LEU A 96 8.68 -1.90 3.22
C LEU A 96 9.17 -3.16 2.50
N PHE A 97 10.45 -3.51 2.64
CA PHE A 97 11.03 -4.65 1.93
C PHE A 97 10.91 -5.98 2.67
N GLU A 98 10.60 -5.99 3.96
CA GLU A 98 10.28 -7.22 4.68
C GLU A 98 8.79 -7.58 4.52
N ASN A 99 7.92 -6.57 4.61
CA ASN A 99 6.47 -6.76 4.62
C ASN A 99 5.80 -6.49 3.27
N GLY A 100 6.55 -6.00 2.28
CA GLY A 100 6.04 -5.64 0.97
C GLY A 100 6.96 -6.08 -0.17
N ARG A 101 6.65 -5.59 -1.36
CA ARG A 101 7.46 -5.68 -2.56
C ARG A 101 7.20 -4.49 -3.45
N VAL A 102 8.26 -3.86 -3.92
CA VAL A 102 8.23 -2.73 -4.85
C VAL A 102 8.63 -3.23 -6.23
N PHE A 103 7.90 -2.82 -7.24
CA PHE A 103 8.23 -3.01 -8.65
C PHE A 103 8.44 -1.64 -9.29
N VAL A 104 9.48 -1.54 -10.10
CA VAL A 104 9.71 -0.40 -10.99
C VAL A 104 9.84 -0.97 -12.39
N SER A 105 9.03 -0.49 -13.30
CA SER A 105 8.94 -1.04 -14.66
C SER A 105 8.96 0.09 -15.69
N SER A 106 9.51 -0.21 -16.88
CA SER A 106 9.41 0.66 -18.04
C SER A 106 8.42 0.08 -19.04
N VAL A 107 7.46 0.87 -19.47
CA VAL A 107 6.56 0.56 -20.60
C VAL A 107 7.05 1.32 -21.81
N GLU A 108 7.10 0.64 -22.95
CA GLU A 108 7.46 1.17 -24.25
C GLU A 108 6.50 0.63 -25.31
N VAL A 109 6.54 1.23 -26.49
CA VAL A 109 5.75 0.80 -27.66
C VAL A 109 6.67 0.08 -28.63
N ASP A 110 6.28 -1.12 -29.08
CA ASP A 110 7.02 -1.86 -30.10
C ASP A 110 6.71 -1.34 -31.53
N ALA A 111 7.44 -1.86 -32.52
CA ALA A 111 7.28 -1.46 -33.92
C ALA A 111 5.87 -1.76 -34.49
N ASP A 112 5.13 -2.65 -33.88
CA ASP A 112 3.76 -3.03 -34.25
C ASP A 112 2.71 -2.19 -33.52
N GLY A 113 3.13 -1.25 -32.66
CA GLY A 113 2.25 -0.38 -31.87
C GLY A 113 1.73 -1.01 -30.59
N ASN A 114 2.29 -2.13 -30.15
CA ASN A 114 1.87 -2.78 -28.91
C ASN A 114 2.67 -2.26 -27.72
N GLN A 115 1.97 -2.07 -26.61
CA GLN A 115 2.57 -1.75 -25.31
C GLN A 115 3.27 -3.00 -24.76
N TYR A 116 4.48 -2.86 -24.24
CA TYR A 116 5.20 -3.95 -23.60
C TYR A 116 6.07 -3.45 -22.45
N ILE A 117 6.30 -4.32 -21.46
CA ILE A 117 7.24 -4.03 -20.37
C ILE A 117 8.64 -4.33 -20.88
N HIS A 118 9.43 -3.29 -21.14
CA HIS A 118 10.81 -3.43 -21.61
C HIS A 118 11.71 -4.02 -20.52
N TRP A 119 11.68 -3.42 -19.34
CA TRP A 119 12.38 -3.96 -18.18
C TRP A 119 11.57 -3.78 -16.91
N GLN A 120 11.88 -4.61 -15.92
CA GLN A 120 11.28 -4.54 -14.60
C GLN A 120 12.34 -4.86 -13.55
N ARG A 121 12.36 -4.07 -12.47
CA ARG A 121 13.14 -4.34 -11.27
C ARG A 121 12.23 -4.45 -10.08
N CYS A 122 12.55 -5.37 -9.17
CA CYS A 122 11.76 -5.53 -7.97
C CYS A 122 12.64 -5.75 -6.74
N ARG A 123 12.16 -5.28 -5.60
CA ARG A 123 12.80 -5.47 -4.30
C ARG A 123 11.75 -5.70 -3.22
N GLY A 124 11.98 -6.67 -2.34
CA GLY A 124 11.14 -7.02 -1.20
C GLY A 124 10.98 -8.51 -1.01
N ALA A 125 10.75 -8.92 0.23
CA ALA A 125 10.68 -10.33 0.65
C ALA A 125 9.36 -11.00 0.30
N LYS A 126 8.27 -10.24 0.11
CA LYS A 126 6.97 -10.81 -0.25
C LYS A 126 7.01 -11.41 -1.66
N ASN A 127 6.63 -12.68 -1.77
CA ASN A 127 6.55 -13.36 -3.06
C ASN A 127 5.17 -13.12 -3.72
N VAL A 128 4.97 -11.89 -4.19
CA VAL A 128 3.77 -11.49 -4.94
C VAL A 128 4.17 -11.07 -6.35
N PRO A 129 3.43 -11.43 -7.39
CA PRO A 129 3.68 -10.97 -8.75
C PRO A 129 3.26 -9.50 -8.91
N SER A 130 3.83 -8.83 -9.94
CA SER A 130 3.33 -7.53 -10.37
C SER A 130 1.93 -7.67 -10.96
N GLY A 131 1.00 -6.79 -10.59
CA GLY A 131 -0.33 -6.69 -11.21
C GLY A 131 -0.31 -6.21 -12.66
N TYR A 132 0.81 -5.66 -13.11
CA TYR A 132 1.02 -5.14 -14.47
C TYR A 132 1.72 -6.13 -15.40
N GLY A 133 2.15 -7.28 -14.91
CA GLY A 133 2.88 -8.30 -15.68
C GLY A 133 4.37 -8.29 -15.40
N VAL A 134 5.13 -8.96 -16.27
CA VAL A 134 6.58 -9.12 -16.15
C VAL A 134 7.28 -8.56 -17.39
N ALA A 135 8.60 -8.34 -17.31
CA ALA A 135 9.39 -7.92 -18.45
C ALA A 135 9.16 -8.81 -19.68
N GLY A 136 8.96 -8.21 -20.84
CA GLY A 136 8.61 -8.88 -22.08
C GLY A 136 7.12 -9.17 -22.28
N SER A 137 6.26 -8.91 -21.29
CA SER A 137 4.80 -9.02 -21.48
C SER A 137 4.30 -8.01 -22.49
N LYS A 138 3.62 -8.52 -23.54
CA LYS A 138 2.92 -7.70 -24.55
C LYS A 138 1.42 -7.79 -24.30
N LEU A 139 0.75 -6.67 -24.10
CA LEU A 139 -0.67 -6.63 -23.71
C LEU A 139 -1.55 -5.76 -24.65
N GLY A 140 -1.15 -5.62 -25.91
CA GLY A 140 -1.94 -4.91 -26.91
C GLY A 140 -1.73 -3.39 -26.93
N THR A 141 -2.62 -2.69 -27.62
CA THR A 141 -2.44 -1.26 -27.97
C THR A 141 -2.99 -0.29 -26.92
N VAL A 142 -3.71 -0.75 -25.91
CA VAL A 142 -4.50 0.12 -25.01
C VAL A 142 -3.76 0.50 -23.72
N GLY A 143 -2.72 -0.22 -23.38
CA GLY A 143 -1.99 -0.03 -22.11
C GLY A 143 -1.80 -1.32 -21.32
N ILE A 144 -1.04 -1.25 -20.27
CA ILE A 144 -0.69 -2.38 -19.41
C ILE A 144 -1.23 -2.12 -18.00
N GLY A 145 -1.91 -3.10 -17.43
CA GLY A 145 -2.40 -3.03 -16.04
C GLY A 145 -3.86 -3.41 -15.86
N PRO A 146 -4.35 -3.34 -14.63
CA PRO A 146 -5.76 -3.56 -14.31
C PRO A 146 -6.66 -2.51 -14.95
N ALA A 147 -7.90 -2.89 -15.29
CA ALA A 147 -8.88 -2.00 -15.87
C ALA A 147 -9.09 -0.72 -15.03
N GLY A 148 -8.94 0.44 -15.66
CA GLY A 148 -9.03 1.75 -15.02
C GLY A 148 -7.75 2.23 -14.30
N GLN A 149 -6.67 1.46 -14.40
CA GLN A 149 -5.34 1.79 -13.86
C GLN A 149 -4.25 1.47 -14.90
N GLU A 150 -4.60 1.48 -16.16
CA GLU A 150 -3.67 1.14 -17.24
C GLU A 150 -2.59 2.22 -17.38
N VAL A 151 -1.36 1.78 -17.58
CA VAL A 151 -0.21 2.61 -17.93
C VAL A 151 0.07 2.43 -19.41
N SER A 152 0.23 3.52 -20.14
CA SER A 152 0.56 3.50 -21.56
C SER A 152 1.67 4.49 -21.91
N ALA A 153 2.58 4.08 -22.78
CA ALA A 153 3.60 4.94 -23.39
C ALA A 153 3.12 5.47 -24.73
N GLN A 154 3.68 6.60 -25.17
CA GLN A 154 3.56 7.08 -26.54
C GLN A 154 4.65 6.43 -27.41
N PRO A 155 4.46 6.35 -28.75
CA PRO A 155 5.54 5.94 -29.63
C PRO A 155 6.80 6.80 -29.41
N ASP A 156 7.95 6.16 -29.41
CA ASP A 156 9.27 6.77 -29.15
C ASP A 156 9.48 7.35 -27.73
N ASP A 157 8.59 7.00 -26.78
CA ASP A 157 8.71 7.37 -25.38
C ASP A 157 8.72 6.14 -24.46
N ALA A 158 9.24 6.30 -23.25
CA ALA A 158 9.27 5.28 -22.21
C ALA A 158 8.63 5.83 -20.94
N VAL A 159 7.64 5.15 -20.43
CA VAL A 159 6.99 5.49 -19.15
C VAL A 159 7.50 4.58 -18.04
N ILE A 160 8.02 5.17 -16.97
CA ILE A 160 8.45 4.46 -15.77
C ILE A 160 7.36 4.57 -14.71
N PHE A 161 6.97 3.45 -14.12
CA PHE A 161 5.90 3.34 -13.13
C PHE A 161 6.19 2.29 -12.06
#